data_3c1828b98f873e8bcc19636b771f3325
#
_entry.id   3c1828b98f873e8bcc19636b771f3325
#
_cell.length_a   1.000
_cell.length_b   1.000
_cell.length_c   1.000
_cell.angle_alpha   90.00
_cell.angle_beta   90.00
_cell.angle_gamma   90.00
#
_symmetry.space_group_name_H-M   'P 1'
#
loop_
_entity.id
_entity.type
_entity.pdbx_description
1 polymer ?
#
loop_
_entity_poly.entity_id
_entity_poly.type
_entity_poly.pdbx_seq_one_letter_code
_entity_poly.pdbx_strand_id
1 'polypeptide(L)'
;GLVALHRTVRTDVLRDGLKTGTLNSILFPPDPLRNAPQIFSDLRRVFPPTAGRHVVGPMVQLRWGSPTLLTLDLALLIELPAPIRVVVLGRLQVLLPDQSHPLVQIRMDALGVLDVSAETVSLDATLYDSRILQFTLTGDMALRAGWGRQPQFVLAIGGFHPRFAAPPGLPALKRLALQLADGDSLQLRCQAY
;
A
#
# COMPACT_ATOMS: atom_id res chain seq x y z
N GLY A 1 -9.77 -10.71 10.83
CA GLY A 1 -8.38 -10.90 11.25
C GLY A 1 -7.77 -12.16 10.69
N LEU A 2 -6.47 -12.29 10.79
CA LEU A 2 -5.66 -13.41 10.29
C LEU A 2 -4.86 -14.02 11.43
N VAL A 3 -4.81 -15.35 11.50
CA VAL A 3 -3.83 -16.09 12.31
C VAL A 3 -3.20 -17.15 11.41
N ALA A 4 -1.88 -17.09 11.25
CA ALA A 4 -1.13 -18.00 10.40
C ALA A 4 0.00 -18.66 11.23
N LEU A 5 -0.18 -19.94 11.53
CA LEU A 5 0.78 -20.73 12.30
C LEU A 5 1.83 -21.34 11.39
N HIS A 6 3.09 -21.37 11.87
CA HIS A 6 4.24 -21.82 11.10
C HIS A 6 4.39 -21.11 9.75
N ARG A 7 4.19 -19.78 9.76
CA ARG A 7 4.26 -18.90 8.59
C ARG A 7 5.06 -17.64 8.91
N THR A 8 5.68 -17.07 7.88
CA THR A 8 6.33 -15.75 7.91
C THR A 8 5.64 -14.80 6.94
N VAL A 9 5.95 -13.50 7.02
CA VAL A 9 5.43 -12.48 6.08
C VAL A 9 6.49 -12.12 5.05
N ARG A 10 6.17 -12.25 3.78
CA ARG A 10 7.02 -11.76 2.68
C ARG A 10 6.66 -10.32 2.33
N THR A 11 7.39 -9.38 2.90
CA THR A 11 7.18 -7.95 2.69
C THR A 11 7.54 -7.48 1.29
N ASP A 12 8.44 -8.17 0.59
CA ASP A 12 8.74 -7.96 -0.83
C ASP A 12 7.51 -8.25 -1.70
N VAL A 13 6.86 -9.39 -1.50
CA VAL A 13 5.63 -9.76 -2.23
C VAL A 13 4.49 -8.78 -1.92
N LEU A 14 4.37 -8.31 -0.68
CA LEU A 14 3.38 -7.31 -0.31
C LEU A 14 3.66 -5.96 -0.99
N ARG A 15 4.93 -5.54 -1.08
CA ARG A 15 5.32 -4.30 -1.76
C ARG A 15 5.01 -4.35 -3.26
N ASP A 16 5.32 -5.47 -3.91
CA ASP A 16 4.91 -5.68 -5.30
C ASP A 16 3.39 -5.73 -5.42
N GLY A 17 2.72 -6.28 -4.42
CA GLY A 17 1.26 -6.37 -4.30
C GLY A 17 0.53 -5.04 -4.25
N LEU A 18 1.16 -3.95 -3.77
CA LEU A 18 0.61 -2.59 -3.84
C LEU A 18 0.33 -2.19 -5.30
N LYS A 19 1.19 -2.63 -6.22
CA LYS A 19 1.09 -2.28 -7.65
C LYS A 19 0.24 -3.27 -8.45
N THR A 20 0.09 -4.50 -7.97
CA THR A 20 -0.57 -5.61 -8.69
C THR A 20 -1.94 -5.99 -8.12
N GLY A 21 -2.38 -5.33 -7.03
CA GLY A 21 -3.68 -5.57 -6.42
C GLY A 21 -3.75 -6.81 -5.52
N THR A 22 -2.61 -7.42 -5.14
CA THR A 22 -2.58 -8.59 -4.21
C THR A 22 -3.22 -8.26 -2.85
N LEU A 23 -3.22 -6.99 -2.44
CA LEU A 23 -3.91 -6.57 -1.21
C LEU A 23 -5.42 -6.82 -1.24
N ASN A 24 -6.03 -6.92 -2.42
CA ASN A 24 -7.45 -7.26 -2.57
C ASN A 24 -7.78 -8.64 -2.00
N SER A 25 -6.82 -9.55 -2.02
CA SER A 25 -6.99 -10.92 -1.48
C SER A 25 -6.75 -10.99 0.03
N ILE A 26 -6.15 -9.95 0.64
CA ILE A 26 -5.77 -9.93 2.06
C ILE A 26 -6.71 -9.02 2.84
N LEU A 27 -6.90 -7.77 2.36
CA LEU A 27 -7.73 -6.77 3.01
C LEU A 27 -9.18 -6.89 2.50
N PHE A 28 -10.07 -7.44 3.34
CA PHE A 28 -11.52 -7.48 3.09
C PHE A 28 -11.89 -7.87 1.64
N PRO A 29 -11.47 -9.07 1.17
CA PRO A 29 -11.72 -9.47 -0.21
C PRO A 29 -13.22 -9.48 -0.52
N PRO A 30 -13.64 -8.94 -1.68
CA PRO A 30 -15.02 -9.05 -2.13
C PRO A 30 -15.33 -10.50 -2.48
N ASP A 31 -16.53 -10.97 -2.16
CA ASP A 31 -17.05 -12.32 -2.44
C ASP A 31 -16.01 -13.42 -2.14
N PRO A 32 -15.60 -13.58 -0.87
CA PRO A 32 -14.47 -14.43 -0.51
C PRO A 32 -14.68 -15.91 -0.89
N LEU A 33 -15.92 -16.38 -0.93
CA LEU A 33 -16.22 -17.76 -1.34
C LEU A 33 -16.00 -17.97 -2.84
N ARG A 34 -16.41 -17.03 -3.67
CA ARG A 34 -16.25 -17.09 -5.13
C ARG A 34 -14.77 -16.96 -5.53
N ASN A 35 -14.02 -16.11 -4.83
CA ASN A 35 -12.62 -15.81 -5.11
C ASN A 35 -11.64 -16.66 -4.26
N ALA A 36 -12.12 -17.66 -3.54
CA ALA A 36 -11.31 -18.47 -2.63
C ALA A 36 -10.03 -19.06 -3.27
N PRO A 37 -10.03 -19.63 -4.48
CA PRO A 37 -8.81 -20.17 -5.10
C PRO A 37 -7.71 -19.09 -5.26
N GLN A 38 -8.08 -17.89 -5.72
CA GLN A 38 -7.14 -16.79 -5.88
C GLN A 38 -6.64 -16.29 -4.51
N ILE A 39 -7.55 -16.11 -3.55
CA ILE A 39 -7.21 -15.70 -2.19
C ILE A 39 -6.21 -16.67 -1.57
N PHE A 40 -6.43 -17.98 -1.66
CA PHE A 40 -5.50 -18.98 -1.14
C PHE A 40 -4.15 -18.97 -1.85
N SER A 41 -4.14 -18.76 -3.15
CA SER A 41 -2.90 -18.62 -3.93
C SER A 41 -2.08 -17.42 -3.44
N ASP A 42 -2.70 -16.26 -3.30
CA ASP A 42 -2.05 -15.04 -2.84
C ASP A 42 -1.59 -15.15 -1.38
N LEU A 43 -2.41 -15.72 -0.50
CA LEU A 43 -2.03 -15.96 0.89
C LEU A 43 -0.82 -16.90 1.02
N ARG A 44 -0.71 -17.94 0.17
CA ARG A 44 0.47 -18.82 0.16
C ARG A 44 1.74 -18.10 -0.29
N ARG A 45 1.63 -17.17 -1.22
CA ARG A 45 2.77 -16.38 -1.69
C ARG A 45 3.24 -15.38 -0.63
N VAL A 46 2.29 -14.73 0.05
CA VAL A 46 2.56 -13.71 1.08
C VAL A 46 3.00 -14.35 2.40
N PHE A 47 2.42 -15.49 2.76
CA PHE A 47 2.66 -16.20 4.01
C PHE A 47 3.25 -17.62 3.74
N PRO A 48 4.49 -17.73 3.28
CA PRO A 48 5.11 -19.05 3.06
C PRO A 48 5.33 -19.79 4.38
N PRO A 49 5.35 -21.13 4.35
CA PRO A 49 5.62 -21.95 5.53
C PRO A 49 7.02 -21.70 6.07
N THR A 50 7.10 -21.49 7.39
CA THR A 50 8.35 -21.27 8.12
C THR A 50 8.18 -21.83 9.52
N ALA A 51 8.91 -22.91 9.83
CA ALA A 51 8.81 -23.55 11.15
C ALA A 51 9.16 -22.57 12.28
N GLY A 52 8.38 -22.62 13.36
CA GLY A 52 8.59 -21.81 14.56
C GLY A 52 8.22 -20.33 14.42
N ARG A 53 7.68 -19.89 13.29
CA ARG A 53 7.21 -18.50 13.07
C ARG A 53 5.69 -18.47 13.00
N HIS A 54 5.11 -17.41 13.53
CA HIS A 54 3.66 -17.21 13.54
C HIS A 54 3.32 -15.78 13.18
N VAL A 55 2.21 -15.59 12.52
CA VAL A 55 1.70 -14.26 12.16
C VAL A 55 0.31 -14.11 12.76
N VAL A 56 0.10 -13.02 13.51
CA VAL A 56 -1.20 -12.63 14.04
C VAL A 56 -1.56 -11.27 13.45
N GLY A 57 -2.76 -11.16 12.87
CA GLY A 57 -3.18 -9.97 12.14
C GLY A 57 -4.61 -9.54 12.45
N PRO A 58 -4.84 -8.63 13.42
CA PRO A 58 -6.11 -7.94 13.53
C PRO A 58 -6.35 -7.07 12.29
N MET A 59 -7.62 -7.00 11.87
CA MET A 59 -8.04 -6.17 10.73
C MET A 59 -9.23 -5.33 11.14
N VAL A 60 -9.28 -4.08 10.67
CA VAL A 60 -10.38 -3.15 10.92
C VAL A 60 -10.75 -2.42 9.62
N GLN A 61 -12.04 -2.20 9.43
CA GLN A 61 -12.57 -1.33 8.37
C GLN A 61 -13.28 -0.16 9.03
N LEU A 62 -12.86 1.04 8.72
CA LEU A 62 -13.47 2.28 9.15
C LEU A 62 -14.21 2.92 7.98
N ARG A 63 -15.46 3.34 8.21
CA ARG A 63 -16.29 4.02 7.21
C ARG A 63 -16.81 5.32 7.79
N TRP A 64 -16.75 6.38 6.99
CA TRP A 64 -17.25 7.69 7.37
C TRP A 64 -18.14 8.27 6.29
N GLY A 65 -19.19 8.95 6.75
CA GLY A 65 -20.19 9.62 5.92
C GLY A 65 -21.48 8.83 5.79
N SER A 66 -22.55 9.55 5.46
CA SER A 66 -23.88 8.98 5.14
C SER A 66 -24.43 9.70 3.90
N PRO A 67 -24.31 9.11 2.70
CA PRO A 67 -23.67 7.82 2.37
C PRO A 67 -22.19 7.77 2.70
N THR A 68 -21.58 6.58 2.72
CA THR A 68 -20.14 6.42 3.01
C THR A 68 -19.29 7.15 1.97
N LEU A 69 -18.51 8.13 2.41
CA LEU A 69 -17.64 8.95 1.57
C LEU A 69 -16.17 8.56 1.69
N LEU A 70 -15.79 8.01 2.85
CA LEU A 70 -14.44 7.54 3.12
C LEU A 70 -14.50 6.12 3.68
N THR A 71 -13.66 5.25 3.13
CA THR A 71 -13.41 3.90 3.67
C THR A 71 -11.90 3.74 3.89
N LEU A 72 -11.54 3.25 5.07
CA LEU A 72 -10.16 2.91 5.42
C LEU A 72 -10.10 1.48 5.94
N ASP A 73 -9.46 0.61 5.18
CA ASP A 73 -9.17 -0.76 5.56
C ASP A 73 -7.75 -0.83 6.11
N LEU A 74 -7.59 -1.41 7.28
CA LEU A 74 -6.30 -1.57 7.95
C LEU A 74 -6.11 -3.02 8.37
N ALA A 75 -4.89 -3.55 8.19
CA ALA A 75 -4.43 -4.78 8.81
C ALA A 75 -3.09 -4.53 9.49
N LEU A 76 -2.97 -5.01 10.73
CA LEU A 76 -1.74 -5.01 11.49
C LEU A 76 -1.26 -6.46 11.60
N LEU A 77 -0.19 -6.82 10.89
CA LEU A 77 0.39 -8.15 10.93
C LEU A 77 1.61 -8.15 11.85
N ILE A 78 1.58 -8.97 12.90
CA ILE A 78 2.67 -9.09 13.84
C ILE A 78 3.29 -10.47 13.69
N GLU A 79 4.57 -10.51 13.36
CA GLU A 79 5.34 -11.73 13.18
C GLU A 79 6.12 -12.04 14.45
N LEU A 80 5.93 -13.25 14.98
CA LEU A 80 6.48 -13.75 16.24
C LEU A 80 7.06 -15.16 16.05
N PRO A 81 8.01 -15.63 16.91
CA PRO A 81 8.78 -14.87 17.88
C PRO A 81 9.85 -13.98 17.20
N ALA A 82 10.94 -13.69 17.86
CA ALA A 82 12.02 -12.87 17.29
C ALA A 82 12.59 -13.46 15.97
N PRO A 83 13.00 -12.61 14.99
CA PRO A 83 12.94 -11.14 15.01
C PRO A 83 11.49 -10.64 14.89
N ILE A 84 11.10 -9.73 15.79
CA ILE A 84 9.76 -9.16 15.80
C ILE A 84 9.66 -8.17 14.64
N ARG A 85 8.67 -8.42 13.79
CA ARG A 85 8.34 -7.54 12.66
C ARG A 85 6.86 -7.18 12.72
N VAL A 86 6.59 -5.91 12.56
CA VAL A 86 5.21 -5.40 12.47
C VAL A 86 5.00 -4.86 11.06
N VAL A 87 3.97 -5.38 10.39
CA VAL A 87 3.60 -4.96 9.04
C VAL A 87 2.21 -4.35 9.10
N VAL A 88 2.07 -3.15 8.58
CA VAL A 88 0.80 -2.43 8.47
C VAL A 88 0.40 -2.37 7.01
N LEU A 89 -0.77 -2.91 6.69
CA LEU A 89 -1.41 -2.76 5.39
C LEU A 89 -2.54 -1.76 5.51
N GLY A 90 -2.62 -0.82 4.58
CA GLY A 90 -3.67 0.19 4.55
C GLY A 90 -4.25 0.34 3.15
N ARG A 91 -5.57 0.49 3.08
CA ARG A 91 -6.28 0.91 1.87
C ARG A 91 -7.21 2.06 2.19
N LEU A 92 -7.02 3.17 1.52
CA LEU A 92 -7.87 4.34 1.61
C LEU A 92 -8.70 4.48 0.33
N GLN A 93 -9.99 4.71 0.49
CA GLN A 93 -10.89 5.11 -0.58
C GLN A 93 -11.67 6.35 -0.14
N VAL A 94 -11.64 7.41 -0.98
CA VAL A 94 -12.42 8.63 -0.80
C VAL A 94 -13.24 8.87 -2.05
N LEU A 95 -14.55 9.11 -1.89
CA LEU A 95 -15.50 9.38 -2.97
C LEU A 95 -16.33 10.61 -2.59
N LEU A 96 -16.11 11.74 -3.22
CA LEU A 96 -16.77 13.00 -2.92
C LEU A 96 -17.46 13.59 -4.15
N PRO A 97 -18.64 14.21 -4.07
CA PRO A 97 -19.49 14.35 -2.87
C PRO A 97 -20.32 13.09 -2.56
N ASP A 98 -20.44 12.15 -3.49
CA ASP A 98 -21.19 10.91 -3.34
C ASP A 98 -20.54 9.74 -4.09
N GLN A 99 -21.00 8.52 -3.87
CA GLN A 99 -20.46 7.29 -4.47
C GLN A 99 -20.86 7.08 -5.93
N SER A 100 -22.02 7.58 -6.33
CA SER A 100 -22.57 7.35 -7.67
C SER A 100 -21.92 8.24 -8.74
N HIS A 101 -21.62 9.50 -8.36
CA HIS A 101 -21.01 10.49 -9.26
C HIS A 101 -19.87 11.23 -8.56
N PRO A 102 -18.77 10.56 -8.20
CA PRO A 102 -17.69 11.19 -7.48
C PRO A 102 -16.94 12.19 -8.36
N LEU A 103 -16.85 13.44 -7.90
CA LEU A 103 -15.98 14.46 -8.48
C LEU A 103 -14.53 14.31 -8.02
N VAL A 104 -14.35 13.79 -6.80
CA VAL A 104 -13.06 13.41 -6.25
C VAL A 104 -13.11 11.93 -5.90
N GLN A 105 -12.25 11.17 -6.53
CA GLN A 105 -12.04 9.76 -6.25
C GLN A 105 -10.57 9.56 -5.93
N ILE A 106 -10.25 9.18 -4.70
CA ILE A 106 -8.88 8.84 -4.28
C ILE A 106 -8.87 7.40 -3.83
N ARG A 107 -7.97 6.62 -4.40
CA ARG A 107 -7.66 5.26 -3.96
C ARG A 107 -6.18 5.13 -3.75
N MET A 108 -5.79 4.68 -2.57
CA MET A 108 -4.40 4.54 -2.17
C MET A 108 -4.21 3.24 -1.39
N ASP A 109 -3.23 2.47 -1.77
CA ASP A 109 -2.74 1.35 -0.99
C ASP A 109 -1.40 1.71 -0.35
N ALA A 110 -1.20 1.25 0.89
CA ALA A 110 0.00 1.52 1.67
C ALA A 110 0.50 0.27 2.39
N LEU A 111 1.82 0.16 2.50
CA LEU A 111 2.54 -0.89 3.22
C LEU A 111 3.57 -0.23 4.14
N GLY A 112 3.38 -0.37 5.45
CA GLY A 112 4.37 -0.03 6.47
C GLY A 112 5.05 -1.29 7.00
N VAL A 113 6.36 -1.24 7.21
CA VAL A 113 7.12 -2.32 7.84
C VAL A 113 8.01 -1.72 8.90
N LEU A 114 7.82 -2.15 10.15
CA LEU A 114 8.69 -1.89 11.28
C LEU A 114 9.45 -3.17 11.61
N ASP A 115 10.75 -3.17 11.39
CA ASP A 115 11.65 -4.25 11.78
C ASP A 115 12.43 -3.82 13.01
N VAL A 116 12.01 -4.34 14.18
CA VAL A 116 12.59 -3.95 15.47
C VAL A 116 14.04 -4.43 15.58
N SER A 117 14.34 -5.60 15.01
CA SER A 117 15.69 -6.18 15.09
C SER A 117 16.69 -5.50 14.14
N ALA A 118 16.19 -5.02 12.99
CA ALA A 118 16.99 -4.26 12.04
C ALA A 118 17.03 -2.75 12.38
N GLU A 119 16.24 -2.32 13.38
CA GLU A 119 16.12 -0.91 13.79
C GLU A 119 15.70 0.00 12.61
N THR A 120 14.74 -0.48 11.78
CA THR A 120 14.30 0.22 10.58
C THR A 120 12.79 0.31 10.48
N VAL A 121 12.31 1.37 9.83
CA VAL A 121 10.95 1.50 9.37
C VAL A 121 10.92 1.87 7.90
N SER A 122 10.01 1.25 7.17
CA SER A 122 9.71 1.62 5.79
C SER A 122 8.22 1.83 5.61
N LEU A 123 7.86 2.77 4.75
CA LEU A 123 6.48 2.99 4.30
C LEU A 123 6.51 3.19 2.79
N ASP A 124 5.68 2.44 2.10
CA ASP A 124 5.45 2.57 0.67
C ASP A 124 3.96 2.81 0.45
N ALA A 125 3.59 3.76 -0.41
CA ALA A 125 2.21 4.00 -0.78
C ALA A 125 2.09 4.29 -2.27
N THR A 126 0.96 3.90 -2.86
CA THR A 126 0.67 4.11 -4.28
C THR A 126 -0.76 4.54 -4.49
N LEU A 127 -0.95 5.54 -5.35
CA LEU A 127 -2.25 5.96 -5.85
C LEU A 127 -2.62 5.13 -7.08
N TYR A 128 -3.86 4.67 -7.14
CA TYR A 128 -4.41 3.95 -8.29
C TYR A 128 -5.86 4.39 -8.52
N ASP A 129 -6.33 4.33 -9.74
CA ASP A 129 -7.70 4.71 -10.13
C ASP A 129 -8.18 6.00 -9.45
N SER A 130 -7.28 6.97 -9.27
CA SER A 130 -7.55 8.23 -8.59
C SER A 130 -7.78 9.34 -9.60
N ARG A 131 -8.77 10.20 -9.31
CA ARG A 131 -9.12 11.34 -10.16
C ARG A 131 -9.70 12.50 -9.35
N ILE A 132 -9.50 13.68 -9.86
CA ILE A 132 -10.13 14.91 -9.38
C ILE A 132 -10.81 15.55 -10.58
N LEU A 133 -12.14 15.58 -10.59
CA LEU A 133 -12.94 15.93 -11.78
C LEU A 133 -12.57 15.02 -12.96
N GLN A 134 -12.09 15.60 -14.03
CA GLN A 134 -11.62 14.92 -15.24
C GLN A 134 -10.12 14.62 -15.24
N PHE A 135 -9.40 15.04 -14.18
CA PHE A 135 -7.94 14.83 -14.12
C PHE A 135 -7.62 13.51 -13.41
N THR A 136 -6.84 12.66 -14.06
CA THR A 136 -6.27 11.47 -13.44
C THR A 136 -5.13 11.84 -12.53
N LEU A 137 -5.14 11.31 -11.30
CA LEU A 137 -4.10 11.48 -10.30
C LEU A 137 -3.33 10.18 -10.11
N THR A 138 -2.01 10.25 -10.27
CA THR A 138 -1.10 9.11 -10.05
C THR A 138 0.07 9.53 -9.20
N GLY A 139 0.71 8.60 -8.50
CA GLY A 139 1.92 8.87 -7.74
C GLY A 139 2.21 7.79 -6.74
N ASP A 140 3.49 7.68 -6.40
CA ASP A 140 3.99 6.79 -5.35
C ASP A 140 4.71 7.62 -4.28
N MET A 141 4.76 7.07 -3.07
CA MET A 141 5.54 7.61 -1.96
C MET A 141 6.37 6.48 -1.34
N ALA A 142 7.57 6.80 -0.91
CA ALA A 142 8.38 5.89 -0.12
C ALA A 142 9.08 6.65 1.02
N LEU A 143 9.07 6.07 2.22
CA LEU A 143 9.82 6.51 3.38
C LEU A 143 10.72 5.36 3.83
N ARG A 144 11.94 5.69 4.17
CA ARG A 144 12.90 4.80 4.84
C ARG A 144 13.50 5.55 5.99
N ALA A 145 13.44 4.98 7.18
CA ALA A 145 14.14 5.51 8.34
C ALA A 145 14.80 4.39 9.12
N GLY A 146 15.94 4.66 9.69
CA GLY A 146 16.67 3.78 10.57
C GLY A 146 17.25 4.59 11.73
N TRP A 147 17.32 3.97 12.93
CA TRP A 147 17.79 4.62 14.16
C TRP A 147 18.95 3.90 14.82
N GLY A 148 19.46 2.83 14.22
CA GLY A 148 20.59 2.06 14.71
C GLY A 148 21.94 2.78 14.59
N ARG A 149 23.02 2.00 14.40
CA ARG A 149 24.40 2.54 14.36
C ARG A 149 24.63 3.56 13.23
N GLN A 150 23.88 3.47 12.15
CA GLN A 150 23.93 4.41 11.03
C GLN A 150 22.52 4.95 10.79
N PRO A 151 22.11 5.99 11.53
CA PRO A 151 20.77 6.54 11.36
C PRO A 151 20.63 7.13 9.96
N GLN A 152 19.49 6.86 9.33
CA GLN A 152 19.16 7.36 8.00
C GLN A 152 17.70 7.78 7.95
N PHE A 153 17.41 8.76 7.11
CA PHE A 153 16.05 9.17 6.81
C PHE A 153 15.96 9.57 5.34
N VAL A 154 15.02 8.95 4.65
CA VAL A 154 14.72 9.29 3.25
C VAL A 154 13.20 9.31 3.09
N LEU A 155 12.68 10.42 2.58
CA LEU A 155 11.29 10.55 2.15
C LEU A 155 11.27 10.97 0.69
N ALA A 156 10.56 10.24 -0.13
CA ALA A 156 10.33 10.56 -1.53
C ALA A 156 8.84 10.51 -1.86
N ILE A 157 8.33 11.55 -2.47
CA ILE A 157 6.95 11.66 -2.98
C ILE A 157 7.04 11.95 -4.47
N GLY A 158 6.47 11.07 -5.30
CA GLY A 158 6.53 11.21 -6.75
C GLY A 158 7.91 10.90 -7.37
N GLY A 159 8.81 10.29 -6.60
CA GLY A 159 10.17 9.93 -7.05
C GLY A 159 11.20 11.04 -6.84
N PHE A 160 12.36 10.85 -7.45
CA PHE A 160 13.47 11.79 -7.38
C PHE A 160 13.67 12.53 -8.69
N HIS A 161 14.27 13.71 -8.60
CA HIS A 161 14.70 14.43 -9.78
C HIS A 161 15.62 13.54 -10.65
N PRO A 162 15.52 13.55 -12.00
CA PRO A 162 16.31 12.65 -12.88
C PRO A 162 17.83 12.72 -12.72
N ARG A 163 18.34 13.84 -12.21
CA ARG A 163 19.79 14.03 -11.94
C ARG A 163 20.21 13.58 -10.54
N PHE A 164 19.29 13.14 -9.72
CA PHE A 164 19.57 12.67 -8.36
C PHE A 164 19.66 11.15 -8.35
N ALA A 165 20.79 10.62 -7.87
CA ALA A 165 20.95 9.18 -7.68
C ALA A 165 20.10 8.74 -6.48
N ALA A 166 19.08 7.91 -6.74
CA ALA A 166 18.24 7.39 -5.67
C ALA A 166 19.07 6.55 -4.70
N PRO A 167 18.88 6.70 -3.38
CA PRO A 167 19.52 5.85 -2.39
C PRO A 167 19.17 4.37 -2.62
N PRO A 168 20.08 3.43 -2.30
CA PRO A 168 19.81 2.00 -2.45
C PRO A 168 18.62 1.56 -1.58
N GLY A 169 17.86 0.58 -2.05
CA GLY A 169 16.71 0.01 -1.32
C GLY A 169 15.38 0.75 -1.48
N LEU A 170 15.35 1.80 -2.31
CA LEU A 170 14.08 2.44 -2.71
C LEU A 170 13.54 1.79 -3.98
N PRO A 171 12.21 1.56 -4.05
CA PRO A 171 11.58 1.10 -5.27
C PRO A 171 11.57 2.22 -6.34
N ALA A 172 11.41 1.85 -7.60
CA ALA A 172 11.09 2.83 -8.64
C ALA A 172 9.72 3.43 -8.35
N LEU A 173 9.68 4.75 -8.13
CA LEU A 173 8.49 5.51 -7.78
C LEU A 173 7.89 6.16 -9.02
N LYS A 174 6.56 6.06 -9.15
CA LYS A 174 5.80 6.83 -10.13
C LYS A 174 5.73 8.28 -9.68
N ARG A 175 5.89 9.20 -10.65
CA ARG A 175 5.76 10.63 -10.39
C ARG A 175 4.36 10.98 -9.91
N LEU A 176 4.30 11.92 -8.98
CA LEU A 176 3.03 12.57 -8.65
C LEU A 176 2.63 13.40 -9.88
N ALA A 177 1.59 13.00 -10.54
CA ALA A 177 1.13 13.62 -11.77
C ALA A 177 -0.38 13.79 -11.76
N LEU A 178 -0.81 14.95 -12.22
CA LEU A 178 -2.20 15.28 -12.52
C LEU A 178 -2.29 15.46 -14.05
N GLN A 179 -3.09 14.62 -14.70
CA GLN A 179 -3.24 14.61 -16.16
C GLN A 179 -4.70 14.80 -16.53
N LEU A 180 -4.97 15.62 -17.52
CA LEU A 180 -6.29 15.66 -18.14
C LEU A 180 -6.55 14.32 -18.84
N ALA A 181 -7.67 13.68 -18.54
CA ALA A 181 -8.11 12.47 -19.23
C ALA A 181 -8.31 12.81 -20.72
N ASP A 182 -7.85 11.91 -21.60
CA ASP A 182 -7.74 12.09 -23.03
C ASP A 182 -8.96 12.76 -23.70
N GLY A 183 -8.70 13.94 -24.24
CA GLY A 183 -9.50 14.60 -25.26
C GLY A 183 -8.55 15.17 -26.29
N ASP A 184 -8.88 15.05 -27.55
CA ASP A 184 -8.03 15.27 -28.74
C ASP A 184 -7.35 16.65 -28.88
N SER A 185 -7.44 17.59 -27.94
CA SER A 185 -6.98 18.95 -28.18
C SER A 185 -6.20 19.66 -27.08
N LEU A 186 -6.18 19.16 -25.83
CA LEU A 186 -5.42 19.82 -24.76
C LEU A 186 -4.86 18.80 -23.74
N GLN A 187 -3.57 18.50 -23.82
CA GLN A 187 -2.88 17.71 -22.82
C GLN A 187 -2.27 18.63 -21.74
N LEU A 188 -2.93 18.78 -20.61
CA LEU A 188 -2.35 19.42 -19.43
C LEU A 188 -1.76 18.36 -18.51
N ARG A 189 -0.45 18.41 -18.28
CA ARG A 189 0.26 17.53 -17.37
C ARG A 189 1.06 18.35 -16.36
N CYS A 190 0.73 18.19 -15.08
CA CYS A 190 1.50 18.73 -13.98
C CYS A 190 2.25 17.60 -13.27
N GLN A 191 3.53 17.77 -12.97
CA GLN A 191 4.35 16.77 -12.28
C GLN A 191 5.11 17.44 -11.14
N ALA A 192 5.21 16.73 -10.00
CA ALA A 192 6.04 17.11 -8.86
C ALA A 192 7.04 15.97 -8.53
N TYR A 193 8.17 16.39 -7.92
CA TYR A 193 9.26 15.52 -7.47
C TYR A 193 9.41 15.64 -5.97
#